data_bb69c3aec0395845af60676c9cd62ffe
#
_entry.id   bb69c3aec0395845af60676c9cd62ffe
#
_cell.length_a   1.000
_cell.length_b   1.000
_cell.length_c   1.000
_cell.angle_alpha   90.00
_cell.angle_beta   90.00
_cell.angle_gamma   90.00
#
_symmetry.space_group_name_H-M   'P 1'
#
loop_
_entity.id
_entity.type
_entity.pdbx_description
1 polymer ?
#
loop_
_entity_poly.entity_id
_entity_poly.type
_entity_poly.pdbx_seq_one_letter_code
_entity_poly.pdbx_strand_id
1 'polypeptide(L)'
;MTTEAASIMLVDDHPLLRKGLKQLIAMEDDMTVVAEASNGPDALLLAAEHDPDLIVLDLNMQGMDGIETLKRLRDSGVTSRIIMLTVSDADDDVVAAITNGADGYLLKDMEPELLLEQIHRAVTGKMVLSEAITEILATALRQPTQSTTSQLSNLTNREHEILSLIAKGMSNKVIARELDISDGTVKVHVKHLLKKLGLRSRVEAAVWMVNLQGNKAPQ
;
A
#
# COMPACT_ATOMS: atom_id res chain seq x y z
N MET A 1 14.34 22.31 5.61
CA MET A 1 13.33 21.43 6.23
C MET A 1 13.75 20.00 5.95
N THR A 2 14.28 19.30 6.92
CA THR A 2 14.63 17.88 6.77
C THR A 2 13.35 17.08 6.60
N THR A 3 13.16 16.51 5.43
CA THR A 3 12.07 15.57 5.17
C THR A 3 12.33 14.34 6.04
N GLU A 4 11.44 14.03 6.95
CA GLU A 4 11.56 12.82 7.75
C GLU A 4 11.59 11.61 6.82
N ALA A 5 12.61 10.75 6.99
CA ALA A 5 12.77 9.57 6.15
C ALA A 5 11.54 8.66 6.24
N ALA A 6 11.17 8.03 5.15
CA ALA A 6 10.06 7.10 5.14
C ALA A 6 10.46 5.80 5.83
N SER A 7 9.60 5.33 6.73
CA SER A 7 9.82 4.11 7.50
C SER A 7 9.38 2.87 6.70
N ILE A 8 10.31 1.92 6.53
CA ILE A 8 10.10 0.70 5.76
C ILE A 8 10.25 -0.51 6.67
N MET A 9 9.35 -1.48 6.50
CA MET A 9 9.44 -2.79 7.12
C MET A 9 9.69 -3.83 6.04
N LEU A 10 10.65 -4.73 6.26
CA LEU A 10 10.97 -5.83 5.36
C LEU A 10 10.45 -7.15 5.97
N VAL A 11 9.70 -7.91 5.18
CA VAL A 11 9.14 -9.21 5.57
C VAL A 11 9.50 -10.24 4.51
N ASP A 12 10.45 -11.12 4.80
CA ASP A 12 10.95 -12.14 3.88
C ASP A 12 11.65 -13.23 4.68
N ASP A 13 11.46 -14.51 4.38
CA ASP A 13 12.11 -15.62 5.09
C ASP A 13 13.54 -15.90 4.59
N HIS A 14 14.01 -15.22 3.51
CA HIS A 14 15.36 -15.33 2.97
C HIS A 14 16.31 -14.28 3.57
N PRO A 15 17.22 -14.67 4.49
CA PRO A 15 18.06 -13.69 5.21
C PRO A 15 18.99 -12.86 4.31
N LEU A 16 19.48 -13.46 3.20
CA LEU A 16 20.40 -12.76 2.28
C LEU A 16 19.67 -11.66 1.51
N LEU A 17 18.46 -11.93 1.03
CA LEU A 17 17.65 -10.93 0.33
C LEU A 17 17.28 -9.80 1.27
N ARG A 18 16.82 -10.10 2.47
CA ARG A 18 16.48 -9.10 3.49
C ARG A 18 17.66 -8.19 3.81
N LYS A 19 18.87 -8.76 4.01
CA LYS A 19 20.11 -7.98 4.18
C LYS A 19 20.44 -7.11 2.98
N GLY A 20 20.33 -7.68 1.77
CA GLY A 20 20.60 -6.95 0.52
C GLY A 20 19.68 -5.73 0.37
N LEU A 21 18.37 -5.93 0.55
CA LEU A 21 17.38 -4.83 0.50
C LEU A 21 17.65 -3.76 1.57
N LYS A 22 17.99 -4.18 2.79
CA LYS A 22 18.33 -3.23 3.85
C LYS A 22 19.55 -2.37 3.48
N GLN A 23 20.58 -2.98 2.87
CA GLN A 23 21.76 -2.24 2.43
C GLN A 23 21.45 -1.29 1.28
N LEU A 24 20.63 -1.71 0.30
CA LEU A 24 20.17 -0.84 -0.79
C LEU A 24 19.38 0.36 -0.28
N ILE A 25 18.41 0.12 0.62
CA ILE A 25 17.60 1.20 1.22
C ILE A 25 18.47 2.15 2.04
N ALA A 26 19.49 1.64 2.74
CA ALA A 26 20.40 2.47 3.54
C ALA A 26 21.30 3.40 2.70
N MET A 27 21.32 3.26 1.37
CA MET A 27 22.02 4.19 0.45
C MET A 27 21.21 5.46 0.18
N GLU A 28 19.92 5.48 0.55
CA GLU A 28 19.01 6.62 0.35
C GLU A 28 18.78 7.37 1.65
N ASP A 29 18.89 8.70 1.63
CA ASP A 29 18.74 9.56 2.81
C ASP A 29 17.27 9.73 3.25
N ASP A 30 16.32 9.46 2.35
CA ASP A 30 14.88 9.68 2.55
C ASP A 30 14.10 8.42 2.91
N MET A 31 14.78 7.27 3.09
CA MET A 31 14.20 6.00 3.48
C MET A 31 14.98 5.34 4.62
N THR A 32 14.30 4.62 5.50
CA THR A 32 14.94 3.86 6.58
C THR A 32 14.18 2.56 6.88
N VAL A 33 14.92 1.47 7.09
CA VAL A 33 14.33 0.20 7.54
C VAL A 33 14.18 0.25 9.07
N VAL A 34 12.94 0.27 9.54
CA VAL A 34 12.58 0.34 10.97
C VAL A 34 12.32 -1.01 11.60
N ALA A 35 11.97 -2.03 10.79
CA ALA A 35 11.71 -3.37 11.27
C ALA A 35 12.01 -4.42 10.19
N GLU A 36 12.35 -5.63 10.64
CA GLU A 36 12.57 -6.81 9.80
C GLU A 36 11.86 -8.01 10.43
N ALA A 37 11.07 -8.75 9.62
CA ALA A 37 10.44 -9.99 10.02
C ALA A 37 10.85 -11.12 9.07
N SER A 38 10.91 -12.34 9.59
CA SER A 38 11.20 -13.55 8.81
C SER A 38 9.97 -14.44 8.61
N ASN A 39 8.81 -14.04 9.09
CA ASN A 39 7.55 -14.78 9.02
C ASN A 39 6.34 -13.87 9.24
N GLY A 40 5.15 -14.37 8.89
CA GLY A 40 3.90 -13.62 9.02
C GLY A 40 3.54 -13.21 10.46
N PRO A 41 3.59 -14.10 11.47
CA PRO A 41 3.30 -13.74 12.86
C PRO A 41 4.13 -12.58 13.39
N ASP A 42 5.44 -12.59 13.17
CA ASP A 42 6.33 -11.49 13.57
C ASP A 42 5.99 -10.21 12.79
N ALA A 43 5.65 -10.33 11.51
CA ALA A 43 5.23 -9.20 10.69
C ALA A 43 4.00 -8.48 11.27
N LEU A 44 3.00 -9.20 11.77
CA LEU A 44 1.81 -8.61 12.40
C LEU A 44 2.17 -7.82 13.66
N LEU A 45 3.05 -8.36 14.50
CA LEU A 45 3.48 -7.72 15.75
C LEU A 45 4.28 -6.44 15.46
N LEU A 46 5.29 -6.54 14.59
CA LEU A 46 6.18 -5.42 14.26
C LEU A 46 5.46 -4.32 13.47
N ALA A 47 4.49 -4.67 12.61
CA ALA A 47 3.67 -3.67 11.94
C ALA A 47 2.81 -2.85 12.91
N ALA A 48 2.28 -3.48 13.97
CA ALA A 48 1.52 -2.79 15.00
C ALA A 48 2.41 -1.91 15.91
N GLU A 49 3.64 -2.34 16.17
CA GLU A 49 4.61 -1.61 17.02
C GLU A 49 5.19 -0.40 16.31
N HIS A 50 5.63 -0.57 15.06
CA HIS A 50 6.38 0.45 14.33
C HIS A 50 5.54 1.33 13.40
N ASP A 51 4.31 0.91 13.06
CA ASP A 51 3.40 1.60 12.13
C ASP A 51 4.12 2.16 10.88
N PRO A 52 4.83 1.30 10.08
CA PRO A 52 5.68 1.74 9.00
C PRO A 52 4.88 2.42 7.88
N ASP A 53 5.55 3.26 7.07
CA ASP A 53 4.93 3.87 5.88
C ASP A 53 4.76 2.86 4.74
N LEU A 54 5.71 1.91 4.64
CA LEU A 54 5.74 0.86 3.62
C LEU A 54 6.12 -0.48 4.25
N ILE A 55 5.43 -1.53 3.84
CA ILE A 55 5.79 -2.94 4.10
C ILE A 55 6.14 -3.59 2.77
N VAL A 56 7.34 -4.12 2.65
CA VAL A 56 7.75 -4.99 1.54
C VAL A 56 7.60 -6.43 2.03
N LEU A 57 6.68 -7.17 1.41
CA LEU A 57 6.21 -8.46 1.90
C LEU A 57 6.45 -9.56 0.87
N ASP A 58 7.22 -10.56 1.24
CA ASP A 58 7.37 -11.76 0.41
C ASP A 58 6.07 -12.56 0.33
N LEU A 59 5.78 -13.05 -0.87
CA LEU A 59 4.65 -13.93 -1.12
C LEU A 59 4.89 -15.33 -0.54
N ASN A 60 6.09 -15.88 -0.75
CA ASN A 60 6.41 -17.29 -0.51
C ASN A 60 7.18 -17.43 0.80
N MET A 61 6.48 -17.43 1.93
CA MET A 61 7.06 -17.68 3.25
C MET A 61 6.57 -18.99 3.85
N GLN A 62 7.42 -19.63 4.65
CA GLN A 62 7.03 -20.85 5.36
C GLN A 62 5.99 -20.59 6.45
N GLY A 63 5.00 -21.46 6.55
CA GLY A 63 3.93 -21.39 7.55
C GLY A 63 2.82 -20.44 7.11
N MET A 64 2.80 -19.21 7.58
CA MET A 64 1.88 -18.18 7.12
C MET A 64 2.47 -17.50 5.89
N ASP A 65 1.88 -17.73 4.72
CA ASP A 65 2.30 -17.12 3.46
C ASP A 65 2.04 -15.60 3.38
N GLY A 66 2.52 -14.98 2.31
CA GLY A 66 2.38 -13.53 2.13
C GLY A 66 0.93 -13.07 1.94
N ILE A 67 0.09 -13.86 1.27
CA ILE A 67 -1.34 -13.52 1.07
C ILE A 67 -2.09 -13.56 2.39
N GLU A 68 -1.90 -14.60 3.19
CA GLU A 68 -2.54 -14.69 4.52
C GLU A 68 -2.02 -13.60 5.46
N THR A 69 -0.71 -13.28 5.40
CA THR A 69 -0.11 -12.19 6.16
C THR A 69 -0.72 -10.84 5.76
N LEU A 70 -0.84 -10.57 4.46
CA LEU A 70 -1.48 -9.38 3.91
C LEU A 70 -2.91 -9.21 4.41
N LYS A 71 -3.72 -10.29 4.32
CA LYS A 71 -5.11 -10.28 4.82
C LYS A 71 -5.18 -9.89 6.28
N ARG A 72 -4.38 -10.54 7.13
CA ARG A 72 -4.37 -10.28 8.58
C ARG A 72 -3.89 -8.87 8.91
N LEU A 73 -2.89 -8.34 8.19
CA LEU A 73 -2.47 -6.94 8.33
C LEU A 73 -3.64 -5.99 8.02
N ARG A 74 -4.35 -6.21 6.91
CA ARG A 74 -5.51 -5.39 6.54
C ARG A 74 -6.67 -5.53 7.53
N ASP A 75 -7.00 -6.74 7.96
CA ASP A 75 -8.06 -7.01 8.94
C ASP A 75 -7.76 -6.39 10.31
N SER A 76 -6.47 -6.31 10.71
CA SER A 76 -6.05 -5.57 11.92
C SER A 76 -6.11 -4.05 11.77
N GLY A 77 -6.35 -3.56 10.55
CA GLY A 77 -6.48 -2.15 10.24
C GLY A 77 -5.16 -1.44 9.97
N VAL A 78 -4.12 -2.16 9.56
CA VAL A 78 -2.87 -1.58 9.07
C VAL A 78 -3.14 -0.82 7.78
N THR A 79 -2.78 0.48 7.76
CA THR A 79 -2.94 1.38 6.61
C THR A 79 -1.66 1.67 5.87
N SER A 80 -0.54 1.11 6.33
CA SER A 80 0.74 1.11 5.62
C SER A 80 0.55 0.67 4.17
N ARG A 81 1.34 1.20 3.27
CA ARG A 81 1.42 0.62 1.93
C ARG A 81 2.03 -0.78 2.04
N ILE A 82 1.49 -1.74 1.29
CA ILE A 82 2.02 -3.09 1.26
C ILE A 82 2.30 -3.45 -0.19
N ILE A 83 3.57 -3.70 -0.47
CA ILE A 83 4.04 -4.18 -1.77
C ILE A 83 4.45 -5.62 -1.62
N MET A 84 3.90 -6.48 -2.48
CA MET A 84 4.38 -7.85 -2.60
C MET A 84 5.70 -7.89 -3.35
N LEU A 85 6.66 -8.67 -2.85
CA LEU A 85 7.95 -8.91 -3.49
C LEU A 85 8.14 -10.42 -3.63
N THR A 86 8.17 -10.95 -4.85
CA THR A 86 8.11 -12.39 -5.09
C THR A 86 8.87 -12.82 -6.33
N VAL A 87 9.16 -14.10 -6.45
CA VAL A 87 9.68 -14.73 -7.68
C VAL A 87 8.56 -15.18 -8.64
N SER A 88 7.29 -15.13 -8.18
CA SER A 88 6.15 -15.54 -9.01
C SER A 88 5.66 -14.40 -9.88
N ASP A 89 5.52 -14.65 -11.17
CA ASP A 89 4.87 -13.78 -12.16
C ASP A 89 3.48 -14.29 -12.58
N ALA A 90 2.95 -15.28 -11.84
CA ALA A 90 1.66 -15.88 -12.13
C ALA A 90 0.50 -14.87 -11.92
N ASP A 91 -0.38 -14.74 -12.91
CA ASP A 91 -1.54 -13.83 -12.89
C ASP A 91 -2.43 -14.06 -11.66
N ASP A 92 -2.62 -15.33 -11.26
CA ASP A 92 -3.45 -15.69 -10.09
C ASP A 92 -2.89 -15.12 -8.78
N ASP A 93 -1.57 -15.13 -8.61
CA ASP A 93 -0.89 -14.58 -7.42
C ASP A 93 -1.03 -13.06 -7.38
N VAL A 94 -0.87 -12.41 -8.52
CA VAL A 94 -1.08 -10.96 -8.68
C VAL A 94 -2.51 -10.58 -8.33
N VAL A 95 -3.49 -11.27 -8.92
CA VAL A 95 -4.92 -11.04 -8.66
C VAL A 95 -5.24 -11.25 -7.18
N ALA A 96 -4.72 -12.33 -6.58
CA ALA A 96 -4.92 -12.63 -5.17
C ALA A 96 -4.34 -11.52 -4.28
N ALA A 97 -3.11 -11.05 -4.56
CA ALA A 97 -2.48 -9.98 -3.80
C ALA A 97 -3.30 -8.69 -3.84
N ILE A 98 -3.65 -8.21 -5.04
CA ILE A 98 -4.37 -6.95 -5.20
C ILE A 98 -5.77 -7.02 -4.59
N THR A 99 -6.50 -8.13 -4.81
CA THR A 99 -7.84 -8.34 -4.23
C THR A 99 -7.83 -8.37 -2.71
N ASN A 100 -6.71 -8.81 -2.11
CA ASN A 100 -6.52 -8.81 -0.67
C ASN A 100 -5.90 -7.52 -0.11
N GLY A 101 -5.72 -6.50 -0.95
CA GLY A 101 -5.37 -5.15 -0.51
C GLY A 101 -3.88 -4.82 -0.60
N ALA A 102 -3.10 -5.49 -1.46
CA ALA A 102 -1.76 -5.03 -1.80
C ALA A 102 -1.82 -3.71 -2.59
N ASP A 103 -0.86 -2.83 -2.36
CA ASP A 103 -0.72 -1.54 -3.03
C ASP A 103 0.27 -1.60 -4.21
N GLY A 104 0.95 -2.72 -4.39
CA GLY A 104 1.88 -2.95 -5.48
C GLY A 104 2.39 -4.40 -5.50
N TYR A 105 3.08 -4.74 -6.60
CA TYR A 105 3.62 -6.07 -6.83
C TYR A 105 4.93 -5.95 -7.61
N LEU A 106 6.01 -6.51 -7.08
CA LEU A 106 7.35 -6.47 -7.63
C LEU A 106 7.94 -7.87 -7.72
N LEU A 107 8.81 -8.09 -8.69
CA LEU A 107 9.53 -9.33 -8.88
C LEU A 107 10.93 -9.27 -8.23
N LYS A 108 11.36 -10.35 -7.59
CA LYS A 108 12.68 -10.47 -6.94
C LYS A 108 13.84 -10.56 -7.92
N ASP A 109 13.57 -10.84 -9.20
CA ASP A 109 14.57 -10.95 -10.29
C ASP A 109 14.85 -9.60 -10.97
N MET A 110 14.22 -8.51 -10.51
CA MET A 110 14.51 -7.15 -10.98
C MET A 110 15.95 -6.75 -10.62
N GLU A 111 16.58 -5.94 -11.49
CA GLU A 111 17.85 -5.30 -11.16
C GLU A 111 17.74 -4.47 -9.87
N PRO A 112 18.74 -4.52 -8.97
CA PRO A 112 18.69 -3.86 -7.65
C PRO A 112 18.34 -2.37 -7.71
N GLU A 113 18.89 -1.64 -8.68
CA GLU A 113 18.66 -0.22 -8.89
C GLU A 113 17.19 0.05 -9.27
N LEU A 114 16.63 -0.79 -10.14
CA LEU A 114 15.23 -0.68 -10.55
C LEU A 114 14.30 -1.02 -9.38
N LEU A 115 14.63 -2.05 -8.60
CA LEU A 115 13.87 -2.41 -7.41
C LEU A 115 13.84 -1.26 -6.39
N LEU A 116 14.99 -0.61 -6.15
CA LEU A 116 15.11 0.55 -5.28
C LEU A 116 14.27 1.73 -5.79
N GLU A 117 14.32 2.01 -7.09
CA GLU A 117 13.48 3.04 -7.71
C GLU A 117 11.98 2.75 -7.50
N GLN A 118 11.55 1.50 -7.68
CA GLN A 118 10.14 1.13 -7.45
C GLN A 118 9.73 1.29 -5.97
N ILE A 119 10.60 0.89 -5.04
CA ILE A 119 10.37 1.10 -3.60
C ILE A 119 10.25 2.60 -3.30
N HIS A 120 11.14 3.43 -3.84
CA HIS A 120 11.10 4.89 -3.68
C HIS A 120 9.81 5.49 -4.28
N ARG A 121 9.38 5.04 -5.45
CA ARG A 121 8.09 5.45 -6.04
C ARG A 121 6.91 5.09 -5.14
N ALA A 122 6.94 3.91 -4.55
CA ALA A 122 5.90 3.47 -3.61
C ALA A 122 5.84 4.36 -2.37
N VAL A 123 6.98 4.67 -1.78
CA VAL A 123 7.08 5.56 -0.61
C VAL A 123 6.55 6.95 -0.93
N THR A 124 6.88 7.51 -2.10
CA THR A 124 6.45 8.85 -2.51
C THR A 124 4.98 8.94 -2.92
N GLY A 125 4.26 7.83 -2.98
CA GLY A 125 2.83 7.83 -3.25
C GLY A 125 2.44 7.38 -4.65
N LYS A 126 3.41 7.13 -5.52
CA LYS A 126 3.14 6.65 -6.87
C LYS A 126 2.69 5.18 -6.82
N MET A 127 1.73 4.84 -7.64
CA MET A 127 1.29 3.46 -7.80
C MET A 127 2.39 2.65 -8.49
N VAL A 128 2.79 1.54 -7.90
CA VAL A 128 3.79 0.62 -8.45
C VAL A 128 3.08 -0.60 -8.98
N LEU A 129 2.55 -0.48 -10.19
CA LEU A 129 1.86 -1.55 -10.89
C LEU A 129 2.48 -1.67 -12.29
N SER A 130 2.74 -2.89 -12.73
CA SER A 130 3.04 -3.14 -14.13
C SER A 130 1.80 -2.90 -15.00
N GLU A 131 1.97 -2.73 -16.33
CA GLU A 131 0.85 -2.56 -17.24
C GLU A 131 -0.16 -3.73 -17.15
N ALA A 132 0.35 -4.97 -17.00
CA ALA A 132 -0.47 -6.16 -16.82
C ALA A 132 -1.37 -6.07 -15.57
N ILE A 133 -0.84 -5.59 -14.46
CA ILE A 133 -1.60 -5.41 -13.21
C ILE A 133 -2.67 -4.33 -13.37
N THR A 134 -2.40 -3.29 -14.13
CA THR A 134 -3.37 -2.21 -14.42
C THR A 134 -4.57 -2.74 -15.20
N GLU A 135 -4.37 -3.64 -16.16
CA GLU A 135 -5.46 -4.29 -16.91
C GLU A 135 -6.31 -5.22 -16.04
N ILE A 136 -5.65 -6.01 -15.17
CA ILE A 136 -6.31 -6.89 -14.19
C ILE A 136 -7.19 -6.06 -13.24
N LEU A 137 -6.66 -4.97 -12.69
CA LEU A 137 -7.41 -4.05 -11.84
C LEU A 137 -8.58 -3.40 -12.57
N ALA A 138 -8.38 -2.95 -13.81
CA ALA A 138 -9.45 -2.38 -14.61
C ALA A 138 -10.58 -3.38 -14.87
N THR A 139 -10.26 -4.67 -14.94
CA THR A 139 -11.25 -5.74 -15.16
C THR A 139 -11.96 -6.12 -13.85
N ALA A 140 -11.21 -6.27 -12.75
CA ALA A 140 -11.76 -6.64 -11.44
C ALA A 140 -12.65 -5.52 -10.83
N LEU A 141 -12.31 -4.25 -11.10
CA LEU A 141 -13.03 -3.08 -10.59
C LEU A 141 -14.22 -2.64 -11.48
N ARG A 142 -14.45 -3.28 -12.62
CA ARG A 142 -15.64 -3.05 -13.46
C ARG A 142 -16.93 -3.64 -12.90
N GLN A 143 -16.90 -4.37 -11.78
CA GLN A 143 -18.13 -4.80 -11.12
C GLN A 143 -18.82 -3.58 -10.49
N PRO A 144 -20.06 -3.25 -10.87
CA PRO A 144 -20.78 -2.12 -10.29
C PRO A 144 -21.15 -2.44 -8.85
N THR A 145 -20.42 -1.88 -7.91
CA THR A 145 -20.88 -1.82 -6.51
C THR A 145 -22.07 -0.87 -6.48
N GLN A 146 -23.27 -1.43 -6.34
CA GLN A 146 -24.50 -0.68 -6.12
C GLN A 146 -24.34 0.24 -4.90
N SER A 147 -24.78 1.51 -5.05
CA SER A 147 -24.90 2.55 -4.02
C SER A 147 -23.68 3.44 -3.69
N THR A 148 -22.92 3.86 -4.69
CA THR A 148 -21.73 4.71 -4.52
C THR A 148 -22.03 6.12 -3.94
N THR A 149 -23.20 6.69 -4.21
CA THR A 149 -23.55 8.06 -3.75
C THR A 149 -23.88 8.12 -2.26
N SER A 150 -24.46 7.05 -1.71
CA SER A 150 -24.79 6.95 -0.28
C SER A 150 -23.53 6.71 0.59
N GLN A 151 -22.50 6.12 0.06
CA GLN A 151 -21.25 5.87 0.79
C GLN A 151 -20.43 7.16 0.99
N LEU A 152 -20.44 8.09 0.02
CA LEU A 152 -19.79 9.38 0.17
C LEU A 152 -20.41 10.24 1.27
N SER A 153 -21.72 10.18 1.46
CA SER A 153 -22.42 10.94 2.50
C SER A 153 -22.07 10.49 3.92
N ASN A 154 -21.47 9.31 4.08
CA ASN A 154 -21.00 8.80 5.38
C ASN A 154 -19.61 9.32 5.78
N LEU A 155 -18.89 9.96 4.85
CA LEU A 155 -17.59 10.53 5.13
C LEU A 155 -17.74 11.92 5.74
N THR A 156 -16.89 12.24 6.73
CA THR A 156 -16.72 13.62 7.19
C THR A 156 -16.03 14.46 6.12
N ASN A 157 -16.14 15.79 6.21
CA ASN A 157 -15.44 16.69 5.28
C ASN A 157 -13.93 16.38 5.21
N ARG A 158 -13.32 16.10 6.36
CA ARG A 158 -11.89 15.77 6.45
C ARG A 158 -11.54 14.45 5.77
N GLU A 159 -12.36 13.43 5.96
CA GLU A 159 -12.16 12.14 5.27
C GLU A 159 -12.33 12.29 3.75
N HIS A 160 -13.24 13.14 3.30
CA HIS A 160 -13.44 13.43 1.89
C HIS A 160 -12.25 14.19 1.27
N GLU A 161 -11.69 15.19 1.99
CA GLU A 161 -10.46 15.88 1.57
C GLU A 161 -9.30 14.88 1.42
N ILE A 162 -9.08 14.05 2.44
CA ILE A 162 -8.02 13.04 2.45
C ILE A 162 -8.22 12.02 1.30
N LEU A 163 -9.44 11.54 1.07
CA LEU A 163 -9.75 10.65 -0.04
C LEU A 163 -9.40 11.27 -1.41
N SER A 164 -9.69 12.56 -1.58
CA SER A 164 -9.36 13.29 -2.80
C SER A 164 -7.84 13.40 -3.03
N LEU A 165 -7.06 13.54 -1.96
CA LEU A 165 -5.60 13.59 -2.01
C LEU A 165 -4.99 12.18 -2.23
N ILE A 166 -5.61 11.14 -1.67
CA ILE A 166 -5.27 9.74 -1.97
C ILE A 166 -5.48 9.44 -3.45
N ALA A 167 -6.56 9.89 -4.05
CA ALA A 167 -6.84 9.73 -5.49
C ALA A 167 -5.81 10.42 -6.39
N LYS A 168 -5.14 11.49 -5.88
CA LYS A 168 -4.00 12.14 -6.53
C LYS A 168 -2.66 11.41 -6.30
N GLY A 169 -2.67 10.29 -5.60
CA GLY A 169 -1.47 9.48 -5.31
C GLY A 169 -0.60 9.99 -4.16
N MET A 170 -1.06 10.94 -3.34
CA MET A 170 -0.23 11.54 -2.27
C MET A 170 0.03 10.55 -1.13
N SER A 171 1.25 10.53 -0.57
CA SER A 171 1.57 9.77 0.64
C SER A 171 0.98 10.43 1.90
N ASN A 172 0.90 9.69 3.03
CA ASN A 172 0.39 10.25 4.28
C ASN A 172 1.19 11.47 4.73
N LYS A 173 2.52 11.44 4.59
CA LYS A 173 3.40 12.57 4.90
C LYS A 173 3.13 13.80 4.04
N VAL A 174 2.83 13.61 2.75
CA VAL A 174 2.46 14.71 1.83
C VAL A 174 1.09 15.26 2.20
N ILE A 175 0.10 14.38 2.46
CA ILE A 175 -1.25 14.76 2.91
C ILE A 175 -1.19 15.53 4.24
N ALA A 176 -0.37 15.07 5.18
CA ALA A 176 -0.16 15.71 6.47
C ALA A 176 0.29 17.17 6.32
N ARG A 177 1.27 17.41 5.44
CA ARG A 177 1.77 18.78 5.13
C ARG A 177 0.71 19.63 4.42
N GLU A 178 0.01 19.06 3.43
CA GLU A 178 -1.02 19.79 2.68
C GLU A 178 -2.18 20.25 3.57
N LEU A 179 -2.50 19.43 4.57
CA LEU A 179 -3.65 19.66 5.45
C LEU A 179 -3.27 20.26 6.83
N ASP A 180 -1.98 20.52 7.06
CA ASP A 180 -1.42 21.04 8.31
C ASP A 180 -1.82 20.21 9.54
N ILE A 181 -1.64 18.88 9.45
CA ILE A 181 -1.88 17.91 10.53
C ILE A 181 -0.73 16.91 10.64
N SER A 182 -0.70 16.11 11.72
CA SER A 182 0.31 15.07 11.86
C SER A 182 0.07 13.89 10.92
N ASP A 183 1.16 13.18 10.54
CA ASP A 183 1.08 11.93 9.77
C ASP A 183 0.22 10.89 10.48
N GLY A 184 0.37 10.72 11.79
CA GLY A 184 -0.47 9.83 12.59
C GLY A 184 -1.96 10.17 12.51
N THR A 185 -2.31 11.48 12.44
CA THR A 185 -3.69 11.92 12.25
C THR A 185 -4.22 11.51 10.87
N VAL A 186 -3.39 11.63 9.83
CA VAL A 186 -3.76 11.17 8.47
C VAL A 186 -4.01 9.66 8.48
N LYS A 187 -3.12 8.86 9.09
CA LYS A 187 -3.28 7.40 9.21
C LYS A 187 -4.62 7.02 9.86
N VAL A 188 -5.00 7.72 10.94
CA VAL A 188 -6.31 7.48 11.61
C VAL A 188 -7.49 7.80 10.67
N HIS A 189 -7.45 8.91 9.95
CA HIS A 189 -8.50 9.25 8.98
C HIS A 189 -8.55 8.24 7.82
N VAL A 190 -7.40 7.80 7.29
CA VAL A 190 -7.33 6.77 6.25
C VAL A 190 -7.96 5.46 6.74
N LYS A 191 -7.64 5.01 7.95
CA LYS A 191 -8.26 3.83 8.56
C LYS A 191 -9.79 3.95 8.63
N HIS A 192 -10.30 5.09 9.08
CA HIS A 192 -11.74 5.31 9.21
C HIS A 192 -12.44 5.38 7.85
N LEU A 193 -11.88 6.10 6.88
CA LEU A 193 -12.48 6.21 5.55
C LEU A 193 -12.52 4.85 4.83
N LEU A 194 -11.43 4.06 4.88
CA LEU A 194 -11.40 2.73 4.28
C LEU A 194 -12.48 1.82 4.91
N LYS A 195 -12.59 1.83 6.24
CA LYS A 195 -13.63 1.07 6.95
C LYS A 195 -15.05 1.51 6.56
N LYS A 196 -15.31 2.83 6.46
CA LYS A 196 -16.63 3.38 6.08
C LYS A 196 -17.02 3.03 4.64
N LEU A 197 -16.03 2.98 3.75
CA LEU A 197 -16.23 2.65 2.34
C LEU A 197 -16.21 1.13 2.06
N GLY A 198 -15.80 0.31 3.05
CA GLY A 198 -15.63 -1.14 2.89
C GLY A 198 -14.47 -1.53 1.99
N LEU A 199 -13.44 -0.65 1.89
CA LEU A 199 -12.28 -0.82 1.04
C LEU A 199 -11.09 -1.37 1.85
N ARG A 200 -10.25 -2.19 1.21
CA ARG A 200 -9.12 -2.87 1.86
C ARG A 200 -7.81 -2.13 1.77
N SER A 201 -7.62 -1.31 0.71
CA SER A 201 -6.38 -0.58 0.48
C SER A 201 -6.63 0.85 0.02
N ARG A 202 -5.59 1.67 0.14
CA ARG A 202 -5.63 3.05 -0.38
C ARG A 202 -5.65 3.10 -1.91
N VAL A 203 -5.08 2.09 -2.58
CA VAL A 203 -5.16 1.97 -4.05
C VAL A 203 -6.60 1.71 -4.47
N GLU A 204 -7.28 0.81 -3.78
CA GLU A 204 -8.71 0.56 -4.01
C GLU A 204 -9.53 1.84 -3.80
N ALA A 205 -9.23 2.62 -2.76
CA ALA A 205 -9.88 3.91 -2.50
C ALA A 205 -9.59 4.95 -3.60
N ALA A 206 -8.35 5.00 -4.10
CA ALA A 206 -7.97 5.88 -5.20
C ALA A 206 -8.74 5.54 -6.49
N VAL A 207 -8.75 4.28 -6.87
CA VAL A 207 -9.47 3.80 -8.06
C VAL A 207 -10.98 4.03 -7.91
N TRP A 208 -11.54 3.73 -6.73
CA TRP A 208 -12.95 3.98 -6.43
C TRP A 208 -13.32 5.46 -6.63
N MET A 209 -12.48 6.40 -6.15
CA MET A 209 -12.71 7.83 -6.30
C MET A 209 -12.59 8.31 -7.76
N VAL A 210 -11.62 7.78 -8.51
CA VAL A 210 -11.44 8.11 -9.95
C VAL A 210 -12.65 7.66 -10.76
N ASN A 211 -13.15 6.45 -10.51
CA ASN A 211 -14.36 5.92 -11.18
C ASN A 211 -15.61 6.76 -10.90
N LEU A 212 -15.74 7.28 -9.66
CA LEU A 212 -16.83 8.20 -9.31
C LEU A 212 -16.78 9.52 -10.08
N GLN A 213 -15.58 10.07 -10.27
CA GLN A 213 -15.40 11.33 -11.01
C GLN A 213 -15.64 11.13 -12.52
N GLY A 214 -15.21 9.98 -13.07
CA GLY A 214 -15.44 9.62 -14.47
C GLY A 214 -16.92 9.43 -14.83
N ASN A 215 -17.75 8.94 -13.90
CA ASN A 215 -19.20 8.78 -14.10
C ASN A 215 -20.00 10.09 -13.93
N LYS A 216 -19.35 11.20 -13.49
CA LYS A 216 -19.98 12.53 -13.37
C LYS A 216 -19.68 13.45 -14.56
N ALA A 217 -18.98 13.00 -15.60
CA ALA A 217 -18.82 13.78 -16.83
C ALA A 217 -20.17 13.91 -17.53
N PRO A 218 -20.61 15.12 -17.91
CA PRO A 218 -21.96 15.39 -18.40
C PRO A 218 -22.16 14.78 -19.80
N GLN A 219 -23.38 14.26 -20.02
CA GLN A 219 -23.96 14.08 -21.34
C GLN A 219 -24.16 15.44 -22.02
#